data_94e2429bca9fe580bb301dcf82dcca7a
#
_entry.id   94e2429bca9fe580bb301dcf82dcca7a
#
_cell.length_a   1.000
_cell.length_b   1.000
_cell.length_c   1.000
_cell.angle_alpha   90.00
_cell.angle_beta   90.00
_cell.angle_gamma   90.00
#
_symmetry.space_group_name_H-M   'P 1'
#
loop_
_entity.id
_entity.type
_entity.pdbx_description
1 polymer ?
#
loop_
_entity_poly.entity_id
_entity_poly.type
_entity_poly.pdbx_seq_one_letter_code
_entity_poly.pdbx_strand_id
1 'polypeptide(L)'
;MAQTMLDSYKLVIDGQQVDAAEGATFDTVSPANNEAIGRVAKAGTEDVNRAVAAARKAFDDGRWSKMTPLERTKRMRRMADIIRERVDELSRLETLNSGKIIVEARADVLNSATCIDYYASLTGQTWGETIPMNGPLLDYTVREPVGVCAQIIPWNFPMLMAAWKIGPALATGNTIVLKPASNTPITALLLGQIATEAGIPDGVLNVLSGPGSEIGAALCEHPDVDKVAFTGETETGRGIIRQSASTIKKVSLELGGKSPNIVFADADIDEAVRGSLFAIFTNAGQRCTARTRLFLHESIHDKFLSDFLARTAEIRVGDPLDWDTQMGPVVSRAQCDRILSFIDKAKGEGANVAHGGGRVDAEELAKGNFVQPTVFDQVRNDMTIAQEEVFGPVLSVIPFKDDDEVVALANNTIYGLAATIWTNDVKRAHRMAAAIQAGNVSINYPTVNPPEAPFGGYKQSGLGRELSRHAMELYTETKNVVVNLNPQPFDWYGRWPEKPS
;
A
#
# COMPACT_ATOMS: atom_id res chain seq x y z
N MET A 1 37.44 -19.91 5.30
CA MET A 1 36.51 -18.79 5.26
C MET A 1 35.52 -19.01 6.40
N ALA A 2 35.51 -18.15 7.41
CA ALA A 2 34.50 -18.25 8.47
C ALA A 2 33.14 -17.98 7.82
N GLN A 3 32.23 -18.93 7.91
CA GLN A 3 30.84 -18.76 7.49
C GLN A 3 30.23 -17.67 8.40
N THR A 4 30.06 -16.45 7.88
CA THR A 4 29.40 -15.38 8.61
C THR A 4 27.99 -15.90 8.93
N MET A 5 27.69 -16.07 10.23
CA MET A 5 26.33 -16.46 10.63
C MET A 5 25.38 -15.39 10.17
N LEU A 6 24.40 -15.78 9.35
CA LEU A 6 23.31 -14.88 8.93
C LEU A 6 22.44 -14.52 10.14
N ASP A 7 21.99 -13.27 10.22
CA ASP A 7 21.02 -12.86 11.22
C ASP A 7 19.75 -13.70 11.11
N SER A 8 19.16 -14.06 12.26
CA SER A 8 17.94 -14.86 12.33
C SER A 8 16.76 -13.99 12.76
N TYR A 9 15.71 -13.97 11.94
CA TYR A 9 14.50 -13.21 12.18
C TYR A 9 13.35 -14.17 12.53
N LYS A 10 12.77 -13.96 13.71
CA LYS A 10 11.71 -14.81 14.28
C LYS A 10 10.32 -14.21 14.04
N LEU A 11 9.28 -15.03 14.13
CA LEU A 11 7.90 -14.55 14.20
C LEU A 11 7.69 -13.73 15.48
N VAL A 12 6.73 -12.82 15.46
CA VAL A 12 6.30 -12.10 16.67
C VAL A 12 4.87 -12.53 16.98
N ILE A 13 4.69 -13.30 18.06
CA ILE A 13 3.40 -13.79 18.51
C ILE A 13 3.27 -13.56 20.01
N ASP A 14 2.15 -12.95 20.44
CA ASP A 14 1.85 -12.63 21.84
C ASP A 14 3.01 -11.88 22.55
N GLY A 15 3.57 -10.88 21.86
CA GLY A 15 4.70 -10.06 22.34
C GLY A 15 6.06 -10.76 22.36
N GLN A 16 6.14 -12.03 21.95
CA GLN A 16 7.36 -12.83 21.98
C GLN A 16 7.93 -13.09 20.59
N GLN A 17 9.26 -13.10 20.50
CA GLN A 17 9.96 -13.59 19.32
C GLN A 17 10.05 -15.12 19.38
N VAL A 18 9.36 -15.81 18.46
CA VAL A 18 9.25 -17.27 18.45
C VAL A 18 9.68 -17.86 17.11
N ASP A 19 10.20 -19.06 17.15
CA ASP A 19 10.42 -19.86 15.94
C ASP A 19 9.07 -20.35 15.39
N ALA A 20 9.03 -20.69 14.09
CA ALA A 20 7.86 -21.32 13.51
C ALA A 20 7.59 -22.68 14.21
N ALA A 21 6.32 -23.07 14.33
CA ALA A 21 5.92 -24.28 15.03
C ALA A 21 6.62 -25.55 14.49
N GLU A 22 6.85 -25.62 13.20
CA GLU A 22 7.57 -26.72 12.55
C GLU A 22 9.09 -26.49 12.49
N GLY A 23 9.63 -25.41 13.07
CA GLY A 23 11.02 -25.02 12.99
C GLY A 23 11.51 -24.66 11.58
N ALA A 24 10.57 -24.49 10.63
CA ALA A 24 10.89 -24.18 9.23
C ALA A 24 11.43 -22.75 9.09
N THR A 25 12.38 -22.57 8.18
CA THR A 25 12.95 -21.26 7.84
C THR A 25 13.12 -21.11 6.33
N PHE A 26 13.33 -19.89 5.87
CA PHE A 26 13.76 -19.57 4.52
C PHE A 26 14.80 -18.45 4.55
N ASP A 27 15.66 -18.41 3.54
CA ASP A 27 16.62 -17.33 3.40
C ASP A 27 15.94 -16.16 2.66
N THR A 28 16.17 -14.93 3.15
CA THR A 28 15.83 -13.71 2.43
C THR A 28 17.09 -13.16 1.79
N VAL A 29 16.97 -12.65 0.57
CA VAL A 29 18.11 -12.29 -0.27
C VAL A 29 18.11 -10.81 -0.64
N SER A 30 19.30 -10.25 -0.88
CA SER A 30 19.41 -8.90 -1.44
C SER A 30 19.17 -8.91 -2.94
N PRO A 31 18.25 -8.09 -3.48
CA PRO A 31 18.06 -7.95 -4.91
C PRO A 31 19.29 -7.45 -5.69
N ALA A 32 20.20 -6.77 -5.01
CA ALA A 32 21.40 -6.19 -5.61
C ALA A 32 22.41 -7.25 -6.10
N ASN A 33 22.45 -8.44 -5.45
CA ASN A 33 23.40 -9.49 -5.78
C ASN A 33 22.84 -10.92 -5.65
N ASN A 34 21.58 -11.06 -5.20
CA ASN A 34 20.90 -12.32 -4.90
C ASN A 34 21.58 -13.15 -3.79
N GLU A 35 22.40 -12.54 -2.94
CA GLU A 35 23.03 -13.18 -1.78
C GLU A 35 22.11 -13.14 -0.56
N ALA A 36 22.15 -14.18 0.27
CA ALA A 36 21.37 -14.25 1.49
C ALA A 36 21.83 -13.17 2.50
N ILE A 37 20.87 -12.42 3.03
CA ILE A 37 21.09 -11.36 4.03
C ILE A 37 20.54 -11.72 5.41
N GLY A 38 19.72 -12.78 5.51
CA GLY A 38 19.15 -13.25 6.75
C GLY A 38 18.37 -14.53 6.58
N ARG A 39 18.16 -15.23 7.69
CA ARG A 39 17.31 -16.41 7.78
C ARG A 39 16.03 -16.06 8.55
N VAL A 40 14.87 -16.37 7.98
CA VAL A 40 13.57 -15.95 8.48
C VAL A 40 12.74 -17.17 8.85
N ALA A 41 12.05 -17.13 9.97
CA ALA A 41 11.10 -18.16 10.38
C ALA A 41 9.95 -18.26 9.35
N LYS A 42 9.63 -19.47 8.90
CA LYS A 42 8.56 -19.76 7.93
C LYS A 42 7.34 -20.27 8.66
N ALA A 43 6.39 -19.37 8.91
CA ALA A 43 5.11 -19.71 9.54
C ALA A 43 4.29 -20.68 8.68
N GLY A 44 3.60 -21.61 9.34
CA GLY A 44 2.58 -22.50 8.79
C GLY A 44 1.20 -22.18 9.38
N THR A 45 0.21 -23.03 9.07
CA THR A 45 -1.18 -22.84 9.54
C THR A 45 -1.29 -22.86 11.07
N GLU A 46 -0.46 -23.63 11.78
CA GLU A 46 -0.44 -23.64 13.24
C GLU A 46 -0.04 -22.27 13.81
N ASP A 47 0.97 -21.63 13.22
CA ASP A 47 1.40 -20.29 13.63
C ASP A 47 0.31 -19.24 13.36
N VAL A 48 -0.45 -19.38 12.26
CA VAL A 48 -1.63 -18.55 11.99
C VAL A 48 -2.64 -18.70 13.13
N ASN A 49 -2.98 -19.93 13.50
CA ASN A 49 -3.93 -20.19 14.59
C ASN A 49 -3.43 -19.60 15.93
N ARG A 50 -2.15 -19.76 16.24
CA ARG A 50 -1.53 -19.17 17.46
C ARG A 50 -1.61 -17.67 17.47
N ALA A 51 -1.26 -17.01 16.36
CA ALA A 51 -1.28 -15.54 16.26
C ALA A 51 -2.70 -14.98 16.31
N VAL A 52 -3.66 -15.63 15.62
CA VAL A 52 -5.07 -15.22 15.66
C VAL A 52 -5.66 -15.44 17.06
N ALA A 53 -5.36 -16.56 17.73
CA ALA A 53 -5.80 -16.80 19.10
C ALA A 53 -5.24 -15.76 20.08
N ALA A 54 -3.96 -15.37 19.95
CA ALA A 54 -3.36 -14.30 20.74
C ALA A 54 -4.05 -12.95 20.49
N ALA A 55 -4.31 -12.61 19.22
CA ALA A 55 -5.00 -11.39 18.83
C ALA A 55 -6.45 -11.37 19.36
N ARG A 56 -7.19 -12.48 19.24
CA ARG A 56 -8.55 -12.62 19.74
C ARG A 56 -8.61 -12.46 21.25
N LYS A 57 -7.73 -13.14 21.99
CA LYS A 57 -7.63 -13.00 23.44
C LYS A 57 -7.36 -11.55 23.86
N ALA A 58 -6.41 -10.88 23.18
CA ALA A 58 -6.06 -9.49 23.48
C ALA A 58 -7.21 -8.52 23.17
N PHE A 59 -8.04 -8.83 22.17
CA PHE A 59 -9.24 -8.05 21.84
C PHE A 59 -10.34 -8.26 22.87
N ASP A 60 -10.68 -9.52 23.20
CA ASP A 60 -11.82 -9.89 24.04
C ASP A 60 -11.63 -9.45 25.49
N ASP A 61 -10.41 -9.55 26.04
CA ASP A 61 -10.11 -9.07 27.39
C ASP A 61 -10.02 -7.53 27.47
N GLY A 62 -9.93 -6.87 26.33
CA GLY A 62 -10.00 -5.42 26.24
C GLY A 62 -8.71 -4.70 26.62
N ARG A 63 -7.57 -5.41 26.74
CA ARG A 63 -6.28 -4.80 27.12
C ARG A 63 -5.82 -3.65 26.22
N TRP A 64 -6.33 -3.59 24.99
CA TRP A 64 -6.12 -2.50 24.05
C TRP A 64 -7.39 -1.73 23.72
N SER A 65 -8.50 -2.40 23.38
CA SER A 65 -9.75 -1.77 22.95
C SER A 65 -10.39 -0.91 24.05
N LYS A 66 -10.25 -1.32 25.32
CA LYS A 66 -10.76 -0.57 26.50
C LYS A 66 -9.74 0.39 27.11
N MET A 67 -8.50 0.42 26.59
CA MET A 67 -7.50 1.40 27.01
C MET A 67 -7.96 2.82 26.62
N THR A 68 -7.69 3.80 27.49
CA THR A 68 -8.06 5.18 27.17
C THR A 68 -7.37 5.67 25.90
N PRO A 69 -8.00 6.56 25.11
CA PRO A 69 -7.37 7.13 23.92
C PRO A 69 -5.99 7.73 24.23
N LEU A 70 -5.83 8.43 25.34
CA LEU A 70 -4.57 9.03 25.75
C LEU A 70 -3.44 8.00 25.95
N GLU A 71 -3.76 6.86 26.54
CA GLU A 71 -2.79 5.79 26.76
C GLU A 71 -2.40 5.10 25.45
N ARG A 72 -3.35 4.87 24.52
CA ARG A 72 -3.04 4.39 23.16
C ARG A 72 -2.15 5.39 22.43
N THR A 73 -2.50 6.69 22.46
CA THR A 73 -1.66 7.77 21.88
C THR A 73 -0.22 7.71 22.36
N LYS A 74 0.00 7.59 23.69
CA LYS A 74 1.36 7.56 24.26
C LYS A 74 2.19 6.40 23.70
N ARG A 75 1.61 5.20 23.61
CA ARG A 75 2.30 4.01 23.10
C ARG A 75 2.57 4.08 21.61
N MET A 76 1.60 4.55 20.83
CA MET A 76 1.76 4.74 19.40
C MET A 76 2.83 5.80 19.10
N ARG A 77 2.87 6.91 19.82
CA ARG A 77 3.94 7.92 19.70
C ARG A 77 5.30 7.34 20.07
N ARG A 78 5.39 6.57 21.16
CA ARG A 78 6.66 5.91 21.52
C ARG A 78 7.12 4.96 20.41
N MET A 79 6.22 4.23 19.76
CA MET A 79 6.51 3.41 18.58
C MET A 79 7.09 4.24 17.44
N ALA A 80 6.50 5.39 17.14
CA ALA A 80 7.02 6.32 16.11
C ALA A 80 8.40 6.89 16.49
N ASP A 81 8.62 7.19 17.77
CA ASP A 81 9.91 7.70 18.25
C ASP A 81 11.01 6.65 18.11
N ILE A 82 10.76 5.38 18.50
CA ILE A 82 11.70 4.28 18.34
C ILE A 82 12.07 4.08 16.86
N ILE A 83 11.10 4.18 15.94
CA ILE A 83 11.36 4.12 14.50
C ILE A 83 12.33 5.24 14.07
N ARG A 84 12.15 6.46 14.56
CA ARG A 84 13.05 7.59 14.26
C ARG A 84 14.43 7.40 14.87
N GLU A 85 14.49 6.91 16.11
CA GLU A 85 15.76 6.58 16.81
C GLU A 85 16.58 5.53 16.06
N ARG A 86 15.92 4.59 15.37
CA ARG A 86 16.54 3.49 14.62
C ARG A 86 16.51 3.72 13.10
N VAL A 87 16.35 4.96 12.63
CA VAL A 87 16.16 5.25 11.20
C VAL A 87 17.29 4.73 10.31
N ASP A 88 18.52 4.83 10.73
CA ASP A 88 19.68 4.40 9.91
C ASP A 88 19.74 2.87 9.79
N GLU A 89 19.49 2.14 10.86
CA GLU A 89 19.40 0.68 10.86
C GLU A 89 18.25 0.20 9.97
N LEU A 90 17.04 0.72 10.20
CA LEU A 90 15.83 0.31 9.50
C LEU A 90 15.91 0.64 8.00
N SER A 91 16.45 1.80 7.64
CA SER A 91 16.62 2.19 6.23
C SER A 91 17.62 1.28 5.51
N ARG A 92 18.72 0.95 6.17
CA ARG A 92 19.71 0.01 5.60
C ARG A 92 19.09 -1.38 5.37
N LEU A 93 18.34 -1.90 6.33
CA LEU A 93 17.66 -3.19 6.20
C LEU A 93 16.57 -3.17 5.13
N GLU A 94 15.79 -2.08 5.04
CA GLU A 94 14.79 -1.88 3.98
C GLU A 94 15.45 -1.91 2.59
N THR A 95 16.57 -1.19 2.42
CA THR A 95 17.36 -1.19 1.18
C THR A 95 17.89 -2.58 0.84
N LEU A 96 18.54 -3.23 1.78
CA LEU A 96 19.12 -4.57 1.57
C LEU A 96 18.05 -5.60 1.18
N ASN A 97 16.86 -5.51 1.79
CA ASN A 97 15.81 -6.51 1.63
C ASN A 97 14.93 -6.26 0.40
N SER A 98 14.68 -4.99 0.02
CA SER A 98 13.80 -4.63 -1.11
C SER A 98 14.53 -4.23 -2.39
N GLY A 99 15.80 -3.85 -2.30
CA GLY A 99 16.56 -3.27 -3.42
C GLY A 99 16.30 -1.78 -3.65
N LYS A 100 15.43 -1.16 -2.87
CA LYS A 100 15.16 0.28 -2.91
C LYS A 100 16.42 1.06 -2.53
N ILE A 101 16.69 2.19 -3.20
CA ILE A 101 17.84 3.03 -2.88
C ILE A 101 17.73 3.61 -1.46
N ILE A 102 18.86 3.79 -0.81
CA ILE A 102 18.92 4.20 0.61
C ILE A 102 18.20 5.52 0.88
N VAL A 103 18.22 6.46 -0.06
CA VAL A 103 17.53 7.75 0.05
C VAL A 103 16.01 7.56 0.14
N GLU A 104 15.43 6.70 -0.71
CA GLU A 104 14.00 6.39 -0.70
C GLU A 104 13.61 5.54 0.53
N ALA A 105 14.44 4.55 0.89
CA ALA A 105 14.21 3.73 2.07
C ALA A 105 14.18 4.56 3.37
N ARG A 106 15.09 5.54 3.49
CA ARG A 106 15.12 6.46 4.62
C ARG A 106 13.85 7.33 4.70
N ALA A 107 13.40 7.81 3.55
CA ALA A 107 12.15 8.57 3.48
C ALA A 107 10.94 7.69 3.90
N ASP A 108 10.89 6.43 3.46
CA ASP A 108 9.81 5.51 3.82
C ASP A 108 9.77 5.18 5.31
N VAL A 109 10.93 4.99 5.94
CA VAL A 109 11.03 4.76 7.40
C VAL A 109 10.52 5.98 8.17
N LEU A 110 10.93 7.20 7.79
CA LEU A 110 10.47 8.43 8.42
C LEU A 110 8.97 8.67 8.18
N ASN A 111 8.47 8.38 6.98
CA ASN A 111 7.05 8.49 6.64
C ASN A 111 6.22 7.44 7.40
N SER A 112 6.78 6.26 7.70
CA SER A 112 6.13 5.25 8.55
C SER A 112 5.93 5.77 9.97
N ALA A 113 6.95 6.40 10.56
CA ALA A 113 6.84 7.04 11.87
C ALA A 113 5.80 8.17 11.86
N THR A 114 5.82 9.01 10.81
CA THR A 114 4.87 10.11 10.63
C THR A 114 3.43 9.61 10.50
N CYS A 115 3.21 8.51 9.78
CA CYS A 115 1.90 7.88 9.65
C CYS A 115 1.38 7.37 10.99
N ILE A 116 2.22 6.69 11.78
CA ILE A 116 1.85 6.21 13.12
C ILE A 116 1.52 7.39 14.05
N ASP A 117 2.30 8.48 14.03
CA ASP A 117 2.04 9.70 14.80
C ASP A 117 0.72 10.37 14.41
N TYR A 118 0.43 10.44 13.10
CA TYR A 118 -0.83 10.96 12.62
C TYR A 118 -2.01 10.20 13.24
N TYR A 119 -2.02 8.87 13.15
CA TYR A 119 -3.08 8.06 13.75
C TYR A 119 -3.07 8.09 15.29
N ALA A 120 -1.92 8.22 15.91
CA ALA A 120 -1.83 8.45 17.35
C ALA A 120 -2.59 9.72 17.76
N SER A 121 -2.56 10.76 16.95
CA SER A 121 -3.31 12.00 17.20
C SER A 121 -4.83 11.85 17.05
N LEU A 122 -5.28 10.80 16.34
CA LEU A 122 -6.68 10.54 16.03
C LEU A 122 -7.36 9.53 16.97
N THR A 123 -6.65 8.92 17.93
CA THR A 123 -7.20 7.88 18.83
C THR A 123 -8.45 8.30 19.58
N GLY A 124 -8.61 9.59 19.90
CA GLY A 124 -9.78 10.15 20.55
C GLY A 124 -10.86 10.67 19.61
N GLN A 125 -10.71 10.46 18.30
CA GLN A 125 -11.61 11.02 17.27
C GLN A 125 -12.56 9.98 16.66
N THR A 126 -12.87 8.93 17.38
CA THR A 126 -13.85 7.89 17.01
C THR A 126 -15.22 8.16 17.64
N TRP A 127 -15.75 9.37 17.43
CA TRP A 127 -17.07 9.74 17.96
C TRP A 127 -18.21 9.31 17.02
N GLY A 128 -19.41 9.15 17.64
CA GLY A 128 -20.65 8.96 16.93
C GLY A 128 -21.42 10.27 16.77
N GLU A 129 -22.70 10.13 16.43
CA GLU A 129 -23.64 11.21 16.15
C GLU A 129 -24.82 11.12 17.09
N THR A 130 -25.45 12.25 17.38
CA THR A 130 -26.79 12.31 18.02
C THR A 130 -27.81 12.60 16.93
N ILE A 131 -28.78 11.69 16.74
CA ILE A 131 -29.77 11.73 15.66
C ILE A 131 -31.08 12.30 16.21
N PRO A 132 -31.61 13.39 15.64
CA PRO A 132 -32.93 13.91 16.03
C PRO A 132 -34.04 12.90 15.76
N MET A 133 -34.83 12.58 16.77
CA MET A 133 -35.96 11.66 16.69
C MET A 133 -37.31 12.36 17.00
N ASN A 134 -38.38 11.83 16.44
CA ASN A 134 -39.73 12.26 16.80
C ASN A 134 -40.15 11.61 18.13
N GLY A 135 -40.68 12.42 19.07
CA GLY A 135 -41.12 11.96 20.38
C GLY A 135 -40.01 11.92 21.41
N PRO A 136 -40.28 11.35 22.59
CA PRO A 136 -39.36 11.33 23.72
C PRO A 136 -38.34 10.18 23.56
N LEU A 137 -37.52 10.23 22.52
CA LEU A 137 -36.45 9.27 22.20
C LEU A 137 -35.11 10.00 22.15
N LEU A 138 -34.08 9.40 22.73
CA LEU A 138 -32.67 9.76 22.49
C LEU A 138 -32.06 8.71 21.57
N ASP A 139 -31.55 9.13 20.42
CA ASP A 139 -30.89 8.27 19.48
C ASP A 139 -29.46 8.75 19.25
N TYR A 140 -28.50 7.84 19.36
CA TYR A 140 -27.09 8.13 19.12
C TYR A 140 -26.36 6.94 18.54
N THR A 141 -25.27 7.21 17.80
CA THR A 141 -24.37 6.17 17.34
C THR A 141 -23.09 6.12 18.14
N VAL A 142 -22.48 4.94 18.22
CA VAL A 142 -21.14 4.73 18.76
C VAL A 142 -20.29 4.02 17.70
N ARG A 143 -18.98 4.29 17.69
CA ARG A 143 -18.00 3.61 16.86
C ARG A 143 -17.23 2.61 17.73
N GLU A 144 -17.35 1.33 17.40
CA GLU A 144 -16.65 0.24 18.08
C GLU A 144 -15.58 -0.36 17.17
N PRO A 145 -14.44 -0.88 17.69
CA PRO A 145 -13.45 -1.57 16.87
C PRO A 145 -14.06 -2.82 16.22
N VAL A 146 -13.62 -3.14 14.99
CA VAL A 146 -14.09 -4.32 14.25
C VAL A 146 -13.69 -5.63 14.95
N GLY A 147 -12.47 -5.71 15.50
CA GLY A 147 -11.95 -6.91 16.14
C GLY A 147 -10.54 -7.28 15.72
N VAL A 148 -10.34 -8.53 15.31
CA VAL A 148 -9.07 -9.04 14.82
C VAL A 148 -8.91 -8.73 13.33
N CYS A 149 -7.84 -8.02 12.98
CA CYS A 149 -7.55 -7.59 11.62
C CYS A 149 -6.35 -8.35 11.05
N ALA A 150 -6.56 -9.16 10.03
CA ALA A 150 -5.48 -9.68 9.19
C ALA A 150 -5.03 -8.59 8.21
N GLN A 151 -3.76 -8.26 8.23
CA GLN A 151 -3.16 -7.23 7.38
C GLN A 151 -2.07 -7.84 6.52
N ILE A 152 -2.27 -7.87 5.20
CA ILE A 152 -1.35 -8.49 4.25
C ILE A 152 -0.76 -7.38 3.38
N ILE A 153 0.56 -7.23 3.43
CA ILE A 153 1.28 -6.13 2.78
C ILE A 153 2.22 -6.60 1.68
N PRO A 154 2.44 -5.76 0.65
CA PRO A 154 3.32 -6.05 -0.47
C PRO A 154 4.79 -5.81 -0.11
N TRP A 155 5.65 -6.10 -1.08
CA TRP A 155 7.10 -6.01 -0.96
C TRP A 155 7.72 -4.67 -1.39
N ASN A 156 6.97 -3.79 -2.06
CA ASN A 156 7.53 -2.57 -2.66
C ASN A 156 7.68 -1.38 -1.69
N PHE A 157 6.93 -1.37 -0.59
CA PHE A 157 7.03 -0.42 0.52
C PHE A 157 6.81 -1.15 1.84
N PRO A 158 7.70 -2.08 2.26
CA PRO A 158 7.43 -3.01 3.35
C PRO A 158 6.99 -2.33 4.64
N MET A 159 7.83 -1.45 5.19
CA MET A 159 7.55 -0.78 6.45
C MET A 159 6.43 0.27 6.33
N LEU A 160 6.41 1.02 5.24
CA LEU A 160 5.41 2.07 5.03
C LEU A 160 4.00 1.50 4.87
N MET A 161 3.83 0.41 4.11
CA MET A 161 2.52 -0.26 3.96
C MET A 161 2.07 -0.94 5.25
N ALA A 162 3.01 -1.42 6.08
CA ALA A 162 2.69 -1.86 7.43
C ALA A 162 2.13 -0.70 8.27
N ALA A 163 2.81 0.46 8.28
CA ALA A 163 2.38 1.63 9.04
C ALA A 163 0.99 2.15 8.60
N TRP A 164 0.68 2.13 7.28
CA TRP A 164 -0.62 2.56 6.76
C TRP A 164 -1.78 1.71 7.30
N LYS A 165 -1.55 0.41 7.56
CA LYS A 165 -2.56 -0.51 8.05
C LYS A 165 -2.59 -0.61 9.58
N ILE A 166 -1.41 -0.65 10.21
CA ILE A 166 -1.27 -0.72 11.67
C ILE A 166 -1.82 0.55 12.33
N GLY A 167 -1.47 1.72 11.79
CA GLY A 167 -1.84 3.02 12.37
C GLY A 167 -3.34 3.16 12.66
N PRO A 168 -4.23 3.09 11.65
CA PRO A 168 -5.66 3.23 11.88
C PRO A 168 -6.25 2.08 12.71
N ALA A 169 -5.75 0.84 12.57
CA ALA A 169 -6.21 -0.30 13.35
C ALA A 169 -5.91 -0.13 14.84
N LEU A 170 -4.69 0.28 15.20
CA LEU A 170 -4.31 0.56 16.58
C LEU A 170 -5.08 1.76 17.14
N ALA A 171 -5.20 2.85 16.37
CA ALA A 171 -5.91 4.05 16.81
C ALA A 171 -7.36 3.77 17.20
N THR A 172 -8.02 2.86 16.50
CA THR A 172 -9.41 2.47 16.72
C THR A 172 -9.60 1.33 17.72
N GLY A 173 -8.51 0.73 18.24
CA GLY A 173 -8.58 -0.27 19.31
C GLY A 173 -8.65 -1.72 18.83
N ASN A 174 -8.33 -2.00 17.57
CA ASN A 174 -8.29 -3.36 17.02
C ASN A 174 -6.99 -4.08 17.38
N THR A 175 -7.00 -5.40 17.21
CA THR A 175 -5.81 -6.25 17.26
C THR A 175 -5.44 -6.74 15.86
N ILE A 176 -4.18 -7.11 15.65
CA ILE A 176 -3.60 -7.25 14.32
C ILE A 176 -2.80 -8.54 14.21
N VAL A 177 -2.97 -9.22 13.08
CA VAL A 177 -2.02 -10.21 12.56
C VAL A 177 -1.49 -9.69 11.23
N LEU A 178 -0.27 -9.19 11.24
CA LEU A 178 0.42 -8.63 10.07
C LEU A 178 1.19 -9.72 9.32
N LYS A 179 1.00 -9.79 8.01
CA LYS A 179 1.75 -10.68 7.12
C LYS A 179 2.45 -9.87 6.02
N PRO A 180 3.78 -9.65 6.11
CA PRO A 180 4.56 -9.08 5.02
C PRO A 180 4.71 -10.05 3.83
N ALA A 181 5.10 -9.51 2.69
CA ALA A 181 5.54 -10.33 1.56
C ALA A 181 6.78 -11.15 1.93
N SER A 182 6.88 -12.37 1.39
CA SER A 182 8.01 -13.26 1.70
C SER A 182 9.36 -12.70 1.25
N ASN A 183 9.38 -11.86 0.21
CA ASN A 183 10.61 -11.24 -0.29
C ASN A 183 11.17 -10.17 0.66
N THR A 184 10.32 -9.52 1.48
CA THR A 184 10.71 -8.35 2.28
C THR A 184 10.12 -8.40 3.70
N PRO A 185 10.42 -9.45 4.50
CA PRO A 185 9.79 -9.63 5.81
C PRO A 185 10.49 -8.87 6.95
N ILE A 186 11.75 -8.45 6.78
CA ILE A 186 12.63 -8.06 7.89
C ILE A 186 12.06 -6.88 8.67
N THR A 187 11.78 -5.76 8.00
CA THR A 187 11.35 -4.52 8.67
C THR A 187 9.97 -4.65 9.31
N ALA A 188 9.09 -5.49 8.76
CA ALA A 188 7.79 -5.79 9.38
C ALA A 188 7.94 -6.62 10.67
N LEU A 189 8.86 -7.60 10.71
CA LEU A 189 9.15 -8.37 11.93
C LEU A 189 9.77 -7.46 13.01
N LEU A 190 10.68 -6.57 12.64
CA LEU A 190 11.22 -5.56 13.56
C LEU A 190 10.15 -4.59 14.06
N LEU A 191 9.18 -4.23 13.22
CA LEU A 191 8.07 -3.38 13.64
C LEU A 191 7.20 -4.03 14.72
N GLY A 192 7.02 -5.36 14.67
CA GLY A 192 6.41 -6.13 15.75
C GLY A 192 7.18 -6.05 17.07
N GLN A 193 8.51 -6.12 17.01
CA GLN A 193 9.39 -5.96 18.18
C GLN A 193 9.33 -4.53 18.73
N ILE A 194 9.38 -3.53 17.86
CA ILE A 194 9.26 -2.11 18.21
C ILE A 194 7.93 -1.82 18.89
N ALA A 195 6.84 -2.46 18.47
CA ALA A 195 5.54 -2.31 19.12
C ALA A 195 5.56 -2.81 20.56
N THR A 196 6.18 -3.97 20.81
CA THR A 196 6.36 -4.51 22.17
C THR A 196 7.25 -3.56 23.03
N GLU A 197 8.35 -3.07 22.48
CA GLU A 197 9.24 -2.10 23.13
C GLU A 197 8.53 -0.78 23.47
N ALA A 198 7.61 -0.35 22.62
CA ALA A 198 6.77 0.84 22.83
C ALA A 198 5.68 0.64 23.90
N GLY A 199 5.54 -0.57 24.45
CA GLY A 199 4.55 -0.91 25.45
C GLY A 199 3.15 -1.17 24.88
N ILE A 200 3.04 -1.50 23.59
CA ILE A 200 1.81 -2.07 23.05
C ILE A 200 1.63 -3.46 23.65
N PRO A 201 0.48 -3.78 24.25
CA PRO A 201 0.31 -5.02 25.00
C PRO A 201 0.46 -6.28 24.12
N ASP A 202 0.92 -7.36 24.74
CA ASP A 202 1.10 -8.66 24.09
C ASP A 202 -0.18 -9.11 23.37
N GLY A 203 -0.04 -9.69 22.19
CA GLY A 203 -1.16 -10.14 21.33
C GLY A 203 -1.84 -9.05 20.51
N VAL A 204 -1.63 -7.75 20.80
CA VAL A 204 -2.24 -6.65 20.03
C VAL A 204 -1.66 -6.55 18.62
N LEU A 205 -0.36 -6.73 18.45
CA LEU A 205 0.30 -6.81 17.15
C LEU A 205 1.11 -8.10 17.07
N ASN A 206 0.73 -8.97 16.14
CA ASN A 206 1.44 -10.20 15.81
C ASN A 206 1.96 -10.11 14.38
N VAL A 207 3.14 -10.66 14.09
CA VAL A 207 3.75 -10.61 12.76
C VAL A 207 4.19 -11.99 12.33
N LEU A 208 3.69 -12.46 11.18
CA LEU A 208 3.97 -13.77 10.61
C LEU A 208 4.63 -13.63 9.24
N SER A 209 5.77 -14.27 9.05
CA SER A 209 6.46 -14.38 7.75
C SER A 209 6.25 -15.75 7.13
N GLY A 210 6.03 -15.81 5.82
CA GLY A 210 5.79 -17.06 5.09
C GLY A 210 5.05 -16.88 3.77
N PRO A 211 4.80 -17.98 3.03
CA PRO A 211 4.15 -17.92 1.72
C PRO A 211 2.74 -17.35 1.76
N GLY A 212 2.43 -16.43 0.84
CA GLY A 212 1.09 -15.83 0.74
C GLY A 212 0.00 -16.85 0.39
N SER A 213 0.32 -17.83 -0.44
CA SER A 213 -0.60 -18.91 -0.84
C SER A 213 -1.00 -19.84 0.33
N GLU A 214 -0.20 -19.90 1.38
CA GLU A 214 -0.43 -20.74 2.56
C GLU A 214 -1.01 -19.89 3.71
N ILE A 215 -0.16 -19.09 4.37
CA ILE A 215 -0.57 -18.37 5.55
C ILE A 215 -1.46 -17.15 5.23
N GLY A 216 -1.35 -16.55 4.03
CA GLY A 216 -2.25 -15.50 3.59
C GLY A 216 -3.67 -16.01 3.37
N ALA A 217 -3.82 -17.16 2.69
CA ALA A 217 -5.11 -17.82 2.51
C ALA A 217 -5.71 -18.24 3.86
N ALA A 218 -4.92 -18.87 4.73
CA ALA A 218 -5.37 -19.27 6.06
C ALA A 218 -5.89 -18.08 6.89
N LEU A 219 -5.23 -16.92 6.85
CA LEU A 219 -5.71 -15.69 7.50
C LEU A 219 -7.04 -15.20 6.91
N CYS A 220 -7.20 -15.25 5.57
CA CYS A 220 -8.44 -14.82 4.91
C CYS A 220 -9.62 -15.71 5.24
N GLU A 221 -9.40 -17.01 5.44
CA GLU A 221 -10.43 -18.00 5.74
C GLU A 221 -10.69 -18.18 7.24
N HIS A 222 -9.78 -17.71 8.12
CA HIS A 222 -9.86 -17.97 9.55
C HIS A 222 -11.15 -17.41 10.17
N PRO A 223 -11.93 -18.21 10.92
CA PRO A 223 -13.22 -17.79 11.48
C PRO A 223 -13.12 -16.65 12.50
N ASP A 224 -12.03 -16.59 13.26
CA ASP A 224 -11.81 -15.56 14.30
C ASP A 224 -11.11 -14.30 13.76
N VAL A 225 -10.98 -14.15 12.45
CA VAL A 225 -10.56 -12.91 11.79
C VAL A 225 -11.79 -12.14 11.34
N ASP A 226 -11.95 -10.90 11.79
CA ASP A 226 -13.12 -10.05 11.51
C ASP A 226 -12.92 -9.18 10.27
N LYS A 227 -11.67 -8.84 9.96
CA LYS A 227 -11.32 -7.99 8.82
C LYS A 227 -10.05 -8.46 8.13
N VAL A 228 -10.05 -8.36 6.79
CA VAL A 228 -8.83 -8.48 5.97
C VAL A 228 -8.54 -7.13 5.30
N ALA A 229 -7.33 -6.61 5.51
CA ALA A 229 -6.80 -5.47 4.78
C ALA A 229 -5.62 -5.93 3.92
N PHE A 230 -5.72 -5.75 2.62
CA PHE A 230 -4.73 -6.26 1.67
C PHE A 230 -4.23 -5.15 0.73
N THR A 231 -2.94 -5.15 0.46
CA THR A 231 -2.34 -4.40 -0.64
C THR A 231 -1.50 -5.36 -1.50
N GLY A 232 -1.74 -5.35 -2.80
CA GLY A 232 -1.02 -6.21 -3.73
C GLY A 232 -1.65 -6.31 -5.12
N GLU A 233 -1.45 -7.43 -5.78
CA GLU A 233 -1.92 -7.68 -7.14
C GLU A 233 -3.45 -7.87 -7.20
N THR A 234 -4.06 -7.36 -8.28
CA THR A 234 -5.53 -7.35 -8.46
C THR A 234 -6.13 -8.76 -8.44
N GLU A 235 -5.47 -9.76 -9.05
CA GLU A 235 -6.00 -11.13 -9.06
C GLU A 235 -5.98 -11.76 -7.65
N THR A 236 -4.94 -11.48 -6.87
CA THR A 236 -4.90 -11.89 -5.45
C THR A 236 -6.02 -11.23 -4.65
N GLY A 237 -6.31 -9.93 -4.90
CA GLY A 237 -7.43 -9.23 -4.26
C GLY A 237 -8.79 -9.88 -4.56
N ARG A 238 -9.03 -10.32 -5.79
CA ARG A 238 -10.22 -11.09 -6.18
C ARG A 238 -10.31 -12.41 -5.40
N GLY A 239 -9.17 -13.10 -5.24
CA GLY A 239 -9.07 -14.33 -4.44
C GLY A 239 -9.45 -14.09 -2.98
N ILE A 240 -8.95 -13.02 -2.37
CA ILE A 240 -9.24 -12.63 -0.99
C ILE A 240 -10.73 -12.38 -0.77
N ILE A 241 -11.42 -11.69 -1.70
CA ILE A 241 -12.89 -11.53 -1.62
C ILE A 241 -13.59 -12.87 -1.55
N ARG A 242 -13.21 -13.84 -2.40
CA ARG A 242 -13.80 -15.18 -2.42
C ARG A 242 -13.54 -15.93 -1.11
N GLN A 243 -12.33 -15.92 -0.61
CA GLN A 243 -11.92 -16.58 0.64
C GLN A 243 -12.59 -15.96 1.87
N SER A 244 -12.77 -14.64 1.89
CA SER A 244 -13.39 -13.92 3.00
C SER A 244 -14.93 -14.09 3.07
N ALA A 245 -15.56 -14.61 2.03
CA ALA A 245 -17.02 -14.71 1.92
C ALA A 245 -17.64 -15.65 2.95
N SER A 246 -16.93 -16.70 3.40
CA SER A 246 -17.46 -17.73 4.31
C SER A 246 -17.92 -17.17 5.67
N THR A 247 -17.31 -16.10 6.14
CA THR A 247 -17.64 -15.45 7.43
C THR A 247 -18.14 -14.00 7.25
N ILE A 248 -18.33 -13.53 6.00
CA ILE A 248 -18.79 -12.16 5.68
C ILE A 248 -17.89 -11.10 6.33
N LYS A 249 -16.60 -11.39 6.48
CA LYS A 249 -15.66 -10.45 7.11
C LYS A 249 -15.46 -9.19 6.26
N LYS A 250 -15.15 -8.08 6.89
CA LYS A 250 -14.84 -6.83 6.19
C LYS A 250 -13.57 -6.98 5.37
N VAL A 251 -13.59 -6.46 4.15
CA VAL A 251 -12.42 -6.47 3.25
C VAL A 251 -12.12 -5.06 2.80
N SER A 252 -10.85 -4.64 2.87
CA SER A 252 -10.33 -3.47 2.19
C SER A 252 -9.15 -3.86 1.32
N LEU A 253 -9.11 -3.33 0.10
CA LEU A 253 -8.15 -3.71 -0.94
C LEU A 253 -7.52 -2.47 -1.55
N GLU A 254 -6.19 -2.43 -1.59
CA GLU A 254 -5.41 -1.52 -2.40
C GLU A 254 -4.64 -2.33 -3.44
N LEU A 255 -4.98 -2.13 -4.71
CA LEU A 255 -4.56 -3.01 -5.79
C LEU A 255 -3.74 -2.26 -6.83
N GLY A 256 -3.47 -2.92 -7.96
CA GLY A 256 -2.66 -2.41 -9.04
C GLY A 256 -3.21 -1.16 -9.73
N GLY A 257 -2.37 -0.55 -10.54
CA GLY A 257 -2.70 0.63 -11.32
C GLY A 257 -2.06 0.65 -12.70
N LYS A 258 -2.67 1.40 -13.61
CA LYS A 258 -2.12 1.78 -14.91
C LYS A 258 -2.31 3.27 -15.11
N SER A 259 -1.68 4.01 -14.22
CA SER A 259 -1.96 5.43 -14.00
C SER A 259 -1.53 6.31 -15.17
N PRO A 260 -2.41 7.19 -15.67
CA PRO A 260 -2.07 8.15 -16.70
C PRO A 260 -1.26 9.33 -16.12
N ASN A 261 -0.32 9.80 -16.93
CA ASN A 261 0.40 11.06 -16.79
C ASN A 261 0.08 11.88 -18.04
N ILE A 262 -0.69 12.95 -17.91
CA ILE A 262 -1.25 13.70 -19.05
C ILE A 262 -0.54 15.06 -19.13
N VAL A 263 0.11 15.34 -20.26
CA VAL A 263 0.85 16.61 -20.47
C VAL A 263 0.24 17.35 -21.65
N PHE A 264 -0.38 18.49 -21.36
CA PHE A 264 -0.96 19.39 -22.34
C PHE A 264 0.07 20.34 -22.94
N ALA A 265 -0.25 20.92 -24.09
CA ALA A 265 0.64 21.82 -24.84
C ALA A 265 1.06 23.09 -24.07
N ASP A 266 0.23 23.52 -23.12
CA ASP A 266 0.45 24.70 -22.30
C ASP A 266 1.18 24.44 -20.97
N ALA A 267 1.58 23.18 -20.71
CA ALA A 267 2.30 22.81 -19.50
C ALA A 267 3.72 23.42 -19.48
N ASP A 268 4.25 23.61 -18.26
CA ASP A 268 5.68 23.83 -18.11
C ASP A 268 6.40 22.51 -18.43
N ILE A 269 7.10 22.50 -19.58
CA ILE A 269 7.74 21.30 -20.10
C ILE A 269 8.83 20.78 -19.16
N ASP A 270 9.65 21.68 -18.59
CA ASP A 270 10.77 21.29 -17.72
C ASP A 270 10.26 20.66 -16.40
N GLU A 271 9.26 21.27 -15.79
CA GLU A 271 8.61 20.70 -14.59
C GLU A 271 7.91 19.37 -14.90
N ALA A 272 7.18 19.28 -16.01
CA ALA A 272 6.47 18.07 -16.41
C ALA A 272 7.44 16.92 -16.74
N VAL A 273 8.59 17.17 -17.35
CA VAL A 273 9.65 16.19 -17.61
C VAL A 273 10.20 15.66 -16.28
N ARG A 274 10.60 16.54 -15.36
CA ARG A 274 11.13 16.15 -14.04
C ARG A 274 10.11 15.35 -13.24
N GLY A 275 8.87 15.82 -13.21
CA GLY A 275 7.79 15.15 -12.52
C GLY A 275 7.45 13.79 -13.13
N SER A 276 7.55 13.65 -14.45
CA SER A 276 7.33 12.39 -15.16
C SER A 276 8.43 11.37 -14.88
N LEU A 277 9.70 11.78 -14.84
CA LEU A 277 10.83 10.93 -14.45
C LEU A 277 10.64 10.38 -13.02
N PHE A 278 10.32 11.26 -12.08
CA PHE A 278 10.00 10.86 -10.70
C PHE A 278 8.82 9.88 -10.65
N ALA A 279 7.77 10.16 -11.38
CA ALA A 279 6.53 9.41 -11.33
C ALA A 279 6.65 7.97 -11.86
N ILE A 280 7.66 7.68 -12.71
CA ILE A 280 7.87 6.35 -13.27
C ILE A 280 9.10 5.64 -12.69
N PHE A 281 10.25 6.31 -12.49
CA PHE A 281 11.49 5.61 -12.19
C PHE A 281 11.82 5.48 -10.70
N THR A 282 11.18 6.23 -9.79
CA THR A 282 11.33 6.00 -8.34
C THR A 282 10.96 4.57 -7.98
N ASN A 283 11.73 3.97 -7.07
CA ASN A 283 11.65 2.56 -6.68
C ASN A 283 11.71 1.59 -7.89
N ALA A 284 12.48 1.95 -8.94
CA ALA A 284 12.55 1.19 -10.19
C ALA A 284 11.18 0.90 -10.81
N GLY A 285 10.23 1.85 -10.73
CA GLY A 285 8.87 1.70 -11.24
C GLY A 285 7.96 0.74 -10.47
N GLN A 286 8.41 0.19 -9.35
CA GLN A 286 7.69 -0.78 -8.52
C GLN A 286 6.71 -0.08 -7.57
N ARG A 287 5.83 0.75 -8.12
CA ARG A 287 4.82 1.52 -7.40
C ARG A 287 3.45 1.29 -8.02
N CYS A 288 2.45 1.01 -7.20
CA CYS A 288 1.06 0.90 -7.67
C CYS A 288 0.56 2.20 -8.34
N THR A 289 1.12 3.35 -7.93
CA THR A 289 0.83 4.67 -8.48
C THR A 289 1.80 5.10 -9.60
N ALA A 290 2.71 4.24 -10.08
CA ALA A 290 3.62 4.60 -11.16
C ALA A 290 2.84 5.11 -12.39
N ARG A 291 3.24 6.27 -12.93
CA ARG A 291 2.62 6.89 -14.10
C ARG A 291 3.16 6.23 -15.37
N THR A 292 2.74 4.98 -15.58
CA THR A 292 3.28 4.10 -16.63
C THR A 292 2.75 4.40 -18.02
N ARG A 293 1.67 5.20 -18.16
CA ARG A 293 1.16 5.71 -19.43
C ARG A 293 1.35 7.22 -19.47
N LEU A 294 2.30 7.69 -20.28
CA LEU A 294 2.55 9.11 -20.54
C LEU A 294 1.79 9.53 -21.78
N PHE A 295 0.72 10.29 -21.59
CA PHE A 295 -0.05 10.90 -22.67
C PHE A 295 0.54 12.27 -22.98
N LEU A 296 1.04 12.46 -24.23
CA LEU A 296 1.62 13.72 -24.70
C LEU A 296 0.74 14.34 -25.77
N HIS A 297 0.40 15.62 -25.58
CA HIS A 297 -0.25 16.37 -26.66
C HIS A 297 0.66 16.41 -27.89
N GLU A 298 0.12 16.09 -29.09
CA GLU A 298 0.91 15.89 -30.32
C GLU A 298 1.85 17.06 -30.64
N SER A 299 1.45 18.30 -30.35
CA SER A 299 2.25 19.50 -30.64
C SER A 299 3.52 19.66 -29.80
N ILE A 300 3.65 18.96 -28.69
CA ILE A 300 4.84 19.02 -27.82
C ILE A 300 5.58 17.68 -27.77
N HIS A 301 5.08 16.65 -28.43
CA HIS A 301 5.57 15.27 -28.35
C HIS A 301 7.08 15.17 -28.55
N ASP A 302 7.60 15.62 -29.69
CA ASP A 302 9.02 15.45 -30.04
C ASP A 302 9.95 16.20 -29.09
N LYS A 303 9.59 17.42 -28.73
CA LYS A 303 10.38 18.23 -27.78
C LYS A 303 10.38 17.59 -26.39
N PHE A 304 9.22 17.24 -25.87
CA PHE A 304 9.11 16.62 -24.56
C PHE A 304 9.86 15.29 -24.51
N LEU A 305 9.66 14.44 -25.50
CA LEU A 305 10.29 13.12 -25.57
C LEU A 305 11.81 13.25 -25.63
N SER A 306 12.34 14.17 -26.45
CA SER A 306 13.78 14.42 -26.54
C SER A 306 14.37 14.83 -25.16
N ASP A 307 13.73 15.79 -24.47
CA ASP A 307 14.18 16.26 -23.16
C ASP A 307 14.07 15.14 -22.10
N PHE A 308 13.00 14.34 -22.14
CA PHE A 308 12.78 13.21 -21.25
C PHE A 308 13.82 12.10 -21.45
N LEU A 309 14.12 11.72 -22.69
CA LEU A 309 15.10 10.67 -23.01
C LEU A 309 16.52 11.09 -22.61
N ALA A 310 16.89 12.36 -22.85
CA ALA A 310 18.18 12.88 -22.45
C ALA A 310 18.40 12.71 -20.93
N ARG A 311 17.41 13.09 -20.11
CA ARG A 311 17.49 12.94 -18.64
C ARG A 311 17.34 11.48 -18.18
N THR A 312 16.60 10.65 -18.91
CA THR A 312 16.50 9.21 -18.61
C THR A 312 17.87 8.54 -18.74
N ALA A 313 18.65 8.93 -19.75
CA ALA A 313 19.99 8.39 -19.99
C ALA A 313 21.01 8.78 -18.90
N GLU A 314 20.74 9.83 -18.13
CA GLU A 314 21.58 10.29 -17.02
C GLU A 314 21.29 9.58 -15.70
N ILE A 315 20.24 8.76 -15.62
CA ILE A 315 19.87 8.04 -14.38
C ILE A 315 20.97 7.04 -14.01
N ARG A 316 21.58 7.27 -12.84
CA ARG A 316 22.60 6.35 -12.30
C ARG A 316 21.95 5.12 -11.68
N VAL A 317 22.06 4.00 -12.39
CA VAL A 317 21.64 2.69 -11.90
C VAL A 317 22.83 2.03 -11.19
N GLY A 318 22.67 1.58 -9.95
CA GLY A 318 23.82 1.07 -9.19
C GLY A 318 23.47 0.42 -7.85
N ASP A 319 24.48 0.24 -6.99
CA ASP A 319 24.32 -0.27 -5.63
C ASP A 319 23.28 0.57 -4.87
N PRO A 320 22.19 -0.03 -4.37
CA PRO A 320 21.15 0.72 -3.68
C PRO A 320 21.60 1.32 -2.32
N LEU A 321 22.72 0.87 -1.76
CA LEU A 321 23.32 1.47 -0.56
C LEU A 321 24.18 2.69 -0.84
N ASP A 322 24.56 2.93 -2.08
CA ASP A 322 25.28 4.16 -2.47
C ASP A 322 24.29 5.34 -2.54
N TRP A 323 24.64 6.42 -1.82
CA TRP A 323 23.82 7.65 -1.77
C TRP A 323 23.72 8.38 -3.10
N ASP A 324 24.63 8.14 -4.03
CA ASP A 324 24.61 8.72 -5.38
C ASP A 324 23.79 7.89 -6.38
N THR A 325 23.41 6.68 -6.04
CA THR A 325 22.54 5.84 -6.87
C THR A 325 21.12 6.43 -6.95
N GLN A 326 20.57 6.51 -8.16
CA GLN A 326 19.25 7.07 -8.43
C GLN A 326 18.18 6.01 -8.74
N MET A 327 18.59 4.82 -9.17
CA MET A 327 17.70 3.69 -9.36
C MET A 327 18.39 2.39 -8.97
N GLY A 328 17.77 1.62 -8.10
CA GLY A 328 18.23 0.31 -7.64
C GLY A 328 17.69 -0.85 -8.49
N PRO A 329 17.93 -2.11 -8.04
CA PRO A 329 17.38 -3.30 -8.69
C PRO A 329 15.88 -3.46 -8.42
N VAL A 330 15.21 -4.30 -9.22
CA VAL A 330 13.88 -4.81 -8.90
C VAL A 330 13.97 -5.95 -7.88
N VAL A 331 12.91 -6.16 -7.11
CA VAL A 331 12.89 -6.97 -5.86
C VAL A 331 13.37 -8.41 -6.00
N SER A 332 13.24 -9.03 -7.16
CA SER A 332 13.60 -10.44 -7.36
C SER A 332 13.91 -10.78 -8.82
N ARG A 333 14.56 -11.94 -9.01
CA ARG A 333 14.80 -12.49 -10.35
C ARG A 333 13.48 -12.71 -11.09
N ALA A 334 12.47 -13.27 -10.43
CA ALA A 334 11.16 -13.51 -11.03
C ALA A 334 10.49 -12.22 -11.50
N GLN A 335 10.59 -11.13 -10.72
CA GLN A 335 10.08 -9.82 -11.14
C GLN A 335 10.88 -9.25 -12.30
N CYS A 336 12.20 -9.39 -12.31
CA CYS A 336 13.04 -8.99 -13.44
C CYS A 336 12.63 -9.71 -14.73
N ASP A 337 12.49 -11.04 -14.68
CA ASP A 337 12.11 -11.86 -15.83
C ASP A 337 10.69 -11.51 -16.31
N ARG A 338 9.74 -11.25 -15.41
CA ARG A 338 8.39 -10.75 -15.73
C ARG A 338 8.47 -9.42 -16.51
N ILE A 339 9.24 -8.45 -16.03
CA ILE A 339 9.39 -7.14 -16.70
C ILE A 339 9.97 -7.32 -18.11
N LEU A 340 11.02 -8.14 -18.25
CA LEU A 340 11.64 -8.41 -19.54
C LEU A 340 10.65 -9.08 -20.52
N SER A 341 9.80 -9.99 -20.03
CA SER A 341 8.76 -10.61 -20.85
C SER A 341 7.72 -9.60 -21.39
N PHE A 342 7.36 -8.59 -20.58
CA PHE A 342 6.51 -7.49 -21.04
C PHE A 342 7.19 -6.60 -22.08
N ILE A 343 8.47 -6.32 -21.88
CA ILE A 343 9.30 -5.57 -22.84
C ILE A 343 9.35 -6.29 -24.20
N ASP A 344 9.60 -7.60 -24.18
CA ASP A 344 9.66 -8.40 -25.42
C ASP A 344 8.29 -8.52 -26.09
N LYS A 345 7.22 -8.67 -25.30
CA LYS A 345 5.86 -8.68 -25.82
C LYS A 345 5.50 -7.35 -26.50
N ALA A 346 5.85 -6.21 -25.88
CA ALA A 346 5.62 -4.89 -26.46
C ALA A 346 6.36 -4.68 -27.80
N LYS A 347 7.63 -5.13 -27.87
CA LYS A 347 8.38 -5.15 -29.13
C LYS A 347 7.66 -5.99 -30.20
N GLY A 348 7.16 -7.17 -29.83
CA GLY A 348 6.39 -8.06 -30.71
C GLY A 348 5.06 -7.47 -31.18
N GLU A 349 4.41 -6.62 -30.37
CA GLU A 349 3.19 -5.87 -30.70
C GLU A 349 3.47 -4.62 -31.55
N GLY A 350 4.75 -4.31 -31.83
CA GLY A 350 5.19 -3.20 -32.67
C GLY A 350 5.40 -1.87 -31.94
N ALA A 351 5.52 -1.87 -30.61
CA ALA A 351 5.90 -0.68 -29.85
C ALA A 351 7.38 -0.32 -30.12
N ASN A 352 7.67 0.97 -30.32
CA ASN A 352 9.01 1.46 -30.59
C ASN A 352 9.80 1.66 -29.28
N VAL A 353 10.96 1.02 -29.14
CA VAL A 353 11.87 1.23 -28.02
C VAL A 353 12.65 2.52 -28.25
N ALA A 354 12.33 3.55 -27.49
CA ALA A 354 13.03 4.84 -27.55
C ALA A 354 14.25 4.88 -26.61
N HIS A 355 14.22 4.10 -25.50
CA HIS A 355 15.35 3.98 -24.57
C HIS A 355 15.30 2.65 -23.81
N GLY A 356 16.48 2.10 -23.45
CA GLY A 356 16.61 0.89 -22.64
C GLY A 356 16.10 -0.36 -23.34
N GLY A 357 15.25 -1.13 -22.68
CA GLY A 357 14.60 -2.32 -23.25
C GLY A 357 15.30 -3.64 -22.95
N GLY A 358 16.08 -3.70 -21.84
CA GLY A 358 16.80 -4.89 -21.41
C GLY A 358 17.30 -4.83 -19.97
N ARG A 359 18.16 -5.76 -19.61
CA ARG A 359 18.93 -5.72 -18.38
C ARG A 359 20.03 -4.66 -18.48
N VAL A 360 20.46 -4.15 -17.33
CA VAL A 360 21.66 -3.28 -17.29
C VAL A 360 22.88 -4.13 -17.66
N ASP A 361 23.64 -3.66 -18.63
CA ASP A 361 24.87 -4.30 -19.11
C ASP A 361 26.09 -3.67 -18.44
N ALA A 362 26.31 -4.05 -17.17
CA ALA A 362 27.46 -3.66 -16.36
C ALA A 362 27.91 -4.87 -15.53
N GLU A 363 29.19 -5.21 -15.61
CA GLU A 363 29.75 -6.44 -14.99
C GLU A 363 29.50 -6.46 -13.48
N GLU A 364 29.66 -5.34 -12.81
CA GLU A 364 29.46 -5.18 -11.36
C GLU A 364 27.99 -5.37 -10.94
N LEU A 365 27.02 -5.19 -11.85
CA LEU A 365 25.58 -5.34 -11.58
C LEU A 365 25.00 -6.68 -12.10
N ALA A 366 25.80 -7.50 -12.78
CA ALA A 366 25.35 -8.71 -13.47
C ALA A 366 24.70 -9.75 -12.54
N LYS A 367 25.10 -9.81 -11.26
CA LYS A 367 24.53 -10.72 -10.26
C LYS A 367 23.16 -10.26 -9.76
N GLY A 368 22.85 -8.98 -9.83
CA GLY A 368 21.62 -8.37 -9.32
C GLY A 368 20.45 -8.40 -10.31
N ASN A 369 19.33 -7.85 -9.90
CA ASN A 369 18.08 -7.82 -10.66
C ASN A 369 17.86 -6.45 -11.32
N PHE A 370 18.87 -5.94 -12.03
CA PHE A 370 18.84 -4.60 -12.62
C PHE A 370 18.20 -4.60 -14.01
N VAL A 371 17.17 -3.75 -14.20
CA VAL A 371 16.50 -3.49 -15.46
C VAL A 371 16.76 -2.05 -15.87
N GLN A 372 17.06 -1.82 -17.14
CA GLN A 372 17.27 -0.46 -17.66
C GLN A 372 15.99 0.38 -17.52
N PRO A 373 16.09 1.69 -17.18
CA PRO A 373 15.00 2.62 -17.45
C PRO A 373 14.55 2.47 -18.90
N THR A 374 13.28 2.11 -19.12
CA THR A 374 12.80 1.74 -20.44
C THR A 374 11.64 2.64 -20.87
N VAL A 375 11.74 3.16 -22.08
CA VAL A 375 10.72 4.05 -22.67
C VAL A 375 10.29 3.48 -24.03
N PHE A 376 9.01 3.22 -24.17
CA PHE A 376 8.38 2.91 -25.45
C PHE A 376 7.66 4.14 -25.97
N ASP A 377 7.90 4.47 -27.24
CA ASP A 377 7.21 5.53 -27.98
C ASP A 377 6.21 4.95 -28.98
N GLN A 378 5.26 5.78 -29.41
CA GLN A 378 4.21 5.41 -30.36
C GLN A 378 3.40 4.17 -29.90
N VAL A 379 3.17 4.07 -28.59
CA VAL A 379 2.38 2.99 -28.02
C VAL A 379 0.90 3.24 -28.32
N ARG A 380 0.20 2.22 -28.83
CA ARG A 380 -1.26 2.26 -28.90
C ARG A 380 -1.86 1.84 -27.57
N ASN A 381 -2.97 2.46 -27.20
CA ASN A 381 -3.60 2.20 -25.90
C ASN A 381 -4.16 0.77 -25.75
N ASP A 382 -4.34 0.02 -26.85
CA ASP A 382 -4.79 -1.37 -26.85
C ASP A 382 -3.66 -2.40 -26.68
N MET A 383 -2.39 -1.98 -26.77
CA MET A 383 -1.25 -2.86 -26.55
C MET A 383 -1.19 -3.36 -25.10
N THR A 384 -0.70 -4.57 -24.91
CA THR A 384 -0.55 -5.19 -23.59
C THR A 384 0.18 -4.28 -22.60
N ILE A 385 1.26 -3.64 -23.07
CA ILE A 385 2.09 -2.77 -22.23
C ILE A 385 1.37 -1.49 -21.78
N ALA A 386 0.28 -1.09 -22.44
CA ALA A 386 -0.57 0.03 -22.05
C ALA A 386 -1.75 -0.40 -21.17
N GLN A 387 -2.12 -1.68 -21.15
CA GLN A 387 -3.28 -2.19 -20.42
C GLN A 387 -2.93 -2.96 -19.14
N GLU A 388 -1.83 -3.72 -19.14
CA GLU A 388 -1.43 -4.56 -18.02
C GLU A 388 -0.35 -3.87 -17.15
N GLU A 389 -0.38 -4.13 -15.84
CA GLU A 389 0.60 -3.58 -14.91
C GLU A 389 1.93 -4.34 -15.00
N VAL A 390 2.98 -3.66 -15.47
CA VAL A 390 4.35 -4.23 -15.58
C VAL A 390 5.04 -4.31 -14.23
N PHE A 391 4.84 -3.29 -13.39
CA PHE A 391 5.46 -3.12 -12.06
C PHE A 391 6.99 -3.10 -12.13
N GLY A 392 7.51 -2.24 -13.00
CA GLY A 392 8.94 -2.05 -13.29
C GLY A 392 9.21 -0.71 -13.98
N PRO A 393 10.48 -0.38 -14.28
CA PRO A 393 10.89 0.91 -14.82
C PRO A 393 10.57 1.03 -16.32
N VAL A 394 9.30 0.89 -16.69
CA VAL A 394 8.84 0.83 -18.10
C VAL A 394 7.72 1.83 -18.33
N LEU A 395 7.94 2.79 -19.22
CA LEU A 395 7.04 3.85 -19.62
C LEU A 395 6.49 3.63 -21.02
N SER A 396 5.21 3.87 -21.21
CA SER A 396 4.52 3.88 -22.51
C SER A 396 4.10 5.30 -22.86
N VAL A 397 4.64 5.84 -23.96
CA VAL A 397 4.30 7.17 -24.49
C VAL A 397 3.20 7.02 -25.54
N ILE A 398 2.11 7.76 -25.35
CA ILE A 398 0.90 7.72 -26.19
C ILE A 398 0.56 9.16 -26.60
N PRO A 399 0.59 9.51 -27.87
CA PRO A 399 0.18 10.84 -28.32
C PRO A 399 -1.34 11.01 -28.24
N PHE A 400 -1.80 12.25 -28.05
CA PHE A 400 -3.20 12.63 -28.10
C PHE A 400 -3.37 14.04 -28.70
N LYS A 401 -4.60 14.36 -29.18
CA LYS A 401 -4.89 15.62 -29.90
C LYS A 401 -5.73 16.61 -29.10
N ASP A 402 -6.68 16.13 -28.32
CA ASP A 402 -7.60 17.00 -27.60
C ASP A 402 -8.05 16.44 -26.25
N ASP A 403 -8.80 17.26 -25.50
CA ASP A 403 -9.26 16.96 -24.15
C ASP A 403 -10.16 15.69 -24.12
N ASP A 404 -11.05 15.51 -25.09
CA ASP A 404 -12.02 14.40 -25.09
C ASP A 404 -11.31 13.07 -25.41
N GLU A 405 -10.39 13.08 -26.37
CA GLU A 405 -9.59 11.89 -26.73
C GLU A 405 -8.76 11.42 -25.53
N VAL A 406 -8.03 12.31 -24.86
CA VAL A 406 -7.17 11.89 -23.75
C VAL A 406 -7.98 11.38 -22.56
N VAL A 407 -9.16 11.93 -22.29
CA VAL A 407 -10.07 11.41 -21.26
C VAL A 407 -10.52 10.00 -21.59
N ALA A 408 -10.92 9.77 -22.85
CA ALA A 408 -11.34 8.44 -23.32
C ALA A 408 -10.19 7.41 -23.19
N LEU A 409 -8.99 7.75 -23.68
CA LEU A 409 -7.80 6.89 -23.61
C LEU A 409 -7.36 6.62 -22.17
N ALA A 410 -7.29 7.66 -21.32
CA ALA A 410 -6.86 7.54 -19.93
C ALA A 410 -7.79 6.63 -19.13
N ASN A 411 -9.11 6.76 -19.35
CA ASN A 411 -10.12 5.96 -18.65
C ASN A 411 -10.31 4.55 -19.22
N ASN A 412 -9.81 4.25 -20.43
CA ASN A 412 -9.93 2.94 -21.05
C ASN A 412 -8.91 1.95 -20.46
N THR A 413 -9.16 1.52 -19.26
CA THR A 413 -8.42 0.49 -18.49
C THR A 413 -9.30 -0.03 -17.37
N ILE A 414 -9.01 -1.23 -16.86
CA ILE A 414 -9.68 -1.78 -15.68
C ILE A 414 -9.27 -1.09 -14.37
N TYR A 415 -8.20 -0.30 -14.41
CA TYR A 415 -7.61 0.38 -13.26
C TYR A 415 -8.15 1.81 -13.08
N GLY A 416 -7.93 2.36 -11.90
CA GLY A 416 -8.30 3.74 -11.56
C GLY A 416 -7.66 4.19 -10.24
N LEU A 417 -6.34 3.95 -10.05
CA LEU A 417 -5.69 4.27 -8.78
C LEU A 417 -5.27 5.74 -8.70
N ALA A 418 -4.48 6.20 -9.67
CA ALA A 418 -3.94 7.55 -9.63
C ALA A 418 -3.81 8.15 -11.03
N ALA A 419 -3.67 9.48 -11.12
CA ALA A 419 -3.43 10.25 -12.34
C ALA A 419 -2.61 11.51 -12.03
N THR A 420 -1.86 12.00 -13.02
CA THR A 420 -1.24 13.34 -12.98
C THR A 420 -1.62 14.11 -14.24
N ILE A 421 -1.89 15.41 -14.08
CA ILE A 421 -2.27 16.33 -15.14
C ILE A 421 -1.32 17.52 -15.11
N TRP A 422 -0.73 17.86 -16.26
CA TRP A 422 0.17 18.99 -16.43
C TRP A 422 -0.46 19.99 -17.40
N THR A 423 -0.87 21.16 -16.92
CA THR A 423 -1.47 22.26 -17.71
C THR A 423 -1.42 23.56 -16.92
N ASN A 424 -1.25 24.66 -17.59
CA ASN A 424 -1.33 26.01 -17.01
C ASN A 424 -2.75 26.60 -17.10
N ASP A 425 -3.69 25.94 -17.79
CA ASP A 425 -5.11 26.32 -17.80
C ASP A 425 -5.83 25.73 -16.58
N VAL A 426 -6.12 26.56 -15.59
CA VAL A 426 -6.83 26.18 -14.37
C VAL A 426 -8.20 25.55 -14.64
N LYS A 427 -8.94 26.00 -15.67
CA LYS A 427 -10.26 25.44 -16.01
C LYS A 427 -10.09 24.04 -16.59
N ARG A 428 -9.13 23.82 -17.47
CA ARG A 428 -8.79 22.48 -17.99
C ARG A 428 -8.38 21.57 -16.85
N ALA A 429 -7.49 22.00 -15.94
CA ALA A 429 -7.03 21.22 -14.81
C ALA A 429 -8.21 20.64 -14.01
N HIS A 430 -9.20 21.46 -13.65
CA HIS A 430 -10.37 21.02 -12.90
C HIS A 430 -11.33 20.15 -13.73
N ARG A 431 -11.54 20.45 -15.02
CA ARG A 431 -12.37 19.59 -15.91
C ARG A 431 -11.74 18.21 -16.05
N MET A 432 -10.42 18.13 -16.27
CA MET A 432 -9.70 16.87 -16.37
C MET A 432 -9.74 16.08 -15.06
N ALA A 433 -9.51 16.74 -13.93
CA ALA A 433 -9.58 16.08 -12.62
C ALA A 433 -10.98 15.48 -12.35
N ALA A 434 -12.03 16.15 -12.79
CA ALA A 434 -13.39 15.63 -12.68
C ALA A 434 -13.72 14.49 -13.67
N ALA A 435 -13.10 14.49 -14.85
CA ALA A 435 -13.36 13.52 -15.91
C ALA A 435 -12.54 12.22 -15.77
N ILE A 436 -11.35 12.28 -15.16
CA ILE A 436 -10.47 11.11 -15.01
C ILE A 436 -10.97 10.23 -13.86
N GLN A 437 -11.17 8.94 -14.15
CA GLN A 437 -11.65 7.94 -13.21
C GLN A 437 -10.49 7.35 -12.39
N ALA A 438 -9.96 8.16 -11.47
CA ALA A 438 -8.91 7.76 -10.56
C ALA A 438 -9.20 8.26 -9.14
N GLY A 439 -8.78 7.49 -8.13
CA GLY A 439 -9.00 7.86 -6.73
C GLY A 439 -8.05 8.94 -6.24
N ASN A 440 -6.90 9.12 -6.90
CA ASN A 440 -5.89 10.13 -6.57
C ASN A 440 -5.50 10.89 -7.84
N VAL A 441 -5.80 12.17 -7.90
CA VAL A 441 -5.45 13.04 -9.04
C VAL A 441 -4.57 14.17 -8.54
N SER A 442 -3.41 14.34 -9.16
CA SER A 442 -2.51 15.47 -8.93
C SER A 442 -2.45 16.39 -10.14
N ILE A 443 -2.30 17.69 -9.92
CA ILE A 443 -2.20 18.72 -10.97
C ILE A 443 -0.87 19.44 -10.77
N ASN A 444 -0.05 19.48 -11.82
CA ASN A 444 1.27 20.13 -11.86
C ASN A 444 2.19 19.71 -10.70
N TYR A 445 2.04 18.45 -10.24
CA TYR A 445 2.82 17.94 -9.14
C TYR A 445 2.95 16.40 -9.22
N PRO A 446 4.15 15.84 -9.05
CA PRO A 446 4.29 14.40 -8.87
C PRO A 446 3.69 14.00 -7.50
N THR A 447 3.03 12.88 -7.46
CA THR A 447 2.25 12.46 -6.30
C THR A 447 3.07 12.31 -5.03
N VAL A 448 2.58 12.89 -3.93
CA VAL A 448 2.88 12.52 -2.55
C VAL A 448 1.60 12.00 -1.88
N ASN A 449 1.75 11.09 -0.91
CA ASN A 449 0.64 10.51 -0.18
C ASN A 449 0.79 10.85 1.31
N PRO A 450 0.44 12.09 1.73
CA PRO A 450 0.50 12.45 3.14
C PRO A 450 -0.57 11.68 3.92
N PRO A 451 -0.31 11.33 5.19
CA PRO A 451 -1.25 10.52 5.97
C PRO A 451 -2.61 11.20 6.21
N GLU A 452 -2.71 12.50 6.00
CA GLU A 452 -3.94 13.29 6.12
C GLU A 452 -4.88 13.14 4.92
N ALA A 453 -4.36 12.79 3.74
CA ALA A 453 -5.14 12.69 2.51
C ALA A 453 -5.61 11.24 2.28
N PRO A 454 -6.88 11.03 1.85
CA PRO A 454 -7.36 9.68 1.56
C PRO A 454 -6.65 9.10 0.35
N PHE A 455 -6.30 7.81 0.42
CA PHE A 455 -5.66 7.07 -0.65
C PHE A 455 -6.51 5.84 -1.01
N GLY A 456 -6.66 5.56 -2.31
CA GLY A 456 -7.33 4.35 -2.80
C GLY A 456 -7.83 4.48 -4.22
N GLY A 457 -8.18 3.34 -4.82
CA GLY A 457 -8.52 3.25 -6.24
C GLY A 457 -10.00 3.27 -6.54
N TYR A 458 -10.30 3.59 -7.81
CA TYR A 458 -11.57 3.34 -8.49
C TYR A 458 -11.48 2.00 -9.22
N LYS A 459 -12.60 1.50 -9.75
CA LYS A 459 -12.68 0.29 -10.58
C LYS A 459 -12.00 -0.90 -9.89
N GLN A 460 -11.08 -1.58 -10.58
CA GLN A 460 -10.37 -2.74 -10.04
C GLN A 460 -9.03 -2.40 -9.36
N SER A 461 -8.81 -1.13 -9.04
CA SER A 461 -7.64 -0.70 -8.26
C SER A 461 -7.87 -0.72 -6.76
N GLY A 462 -9.08 -0.99 -6.28
CA GLY A 462 -9.27 -1.16 -4.84
C GLY A 462 -10.71 -1.05 -4.34
N LEU A 463 -10.86 -1.36 -3.05
CA LEU A 463 -12.09 -1.27 -2.28
C LEU A 463 -11.79 -0.63 -0.92
N GLY A 464 -12.40 0.51 -0.66
CA GLY A 464 -12.12 1.32 0.54
C GLY A 464 -11.13 2.44 0.29
N ARG A 465 -10.69 3.07 1.37
CA ARG A 465 -9.65 4.12 1.35
C ARG A 465 -8.70 3.90 2.50
N GLU A 466 -7.42 3.91 2.22
CA GLU A 466 -6.35 4.00 3.24
C GLU A 466 -5.99 5.46 3.47
N LEU A 467 -5.23 5.73 4.51
CA LEU A 467 -4.85 7.05 4.99
C LEU A 467 -6.06 7.92 5.38
N SER A 468 -5.78 9.11 5.90
CA SER A 468 -6.76 10.05 6.46
C SER A 468 -7.69 9.41 7.50
N ARG A 469 -8.70 10.14 7.91
CA ARG A 469 -9.76 9.63 8.79
C ARG A 469 -10.61 8.53 8.15
N HIS A 470 -10.69 8.49 6.81
CA HIS A 470 -11.45 7.46 6.09
C HIS A 470 -10.95 6.04 6.36
N ALA A 471 -9.64 5.86 6.58
CA ALA A 471 -9.12 4.55 6.96
C ALA A 471 -9.68 4.07 8.30
N MET A 472 -9.89 4.97 9.27
CA MET A 472 -10.45 4.59 10.59
C MET A 472 -11.89 4.07 10.48
N GLU A 473 -12.66 4.54 9.51
CA GLU A 473 -14.02 4.05 9.25
C GLU A 473 -14.03 2.58 8.84
N LEU A 474 -12.99 2.14 8.14
CA LEU A 474 -12.84 0.74 7.73
C LEU A 474 -12.46 -0.21 8.89
N TYR A 475 -12.02 0.35 10.02
CA TYR A 475 -11.61 -0.39 11.21
C TYR A 475 -12.60 -0.22 12.37
N THR A 476 -13.79 0.32 12.10
CA THR A 476 -14.86 0.48 13.09
C THR A 476 -16.19 -0.06 12.61
N GLU A 477 -17.02 -0.47 13.57
CA GLU A 477 -18.45 -0.74 13.40
C GLU A 477 -19.26 0.43 13.93
N THR A 478 -20.36 0.75 13.24
CA THR A 478 -21.34 1.73 13.72
C THR A 478 -22.48 1.01 14.42
N LYS A 479 -22.67 1.28 15.71
CA LYS A 479 -23.81 0.79 16.47
C LYS A 479 -24.79 1.93 16.72
N ASN A 480 -26.06 1.72 16.39
CA ASN A 480 -27.13 2.64 16.74
C ASN A 480 -27.74 2.27 18.10
N VAL A 481 -27.94 3.25 18.96
CA VAL A 481 -28.54 3.08 20.31
C VAL A 481 -29.71 4.02 20.47
N VAL A 482 -30.91 3.44 20.66
CA VAL A 482 -32.14 4.20 20.90
C VAL A 482 -32.56 4.03 22.33
N VAL A 483 -32.73 5.14 23.04
CA VAL A 483 -33.20 5.15 24.44
C VAL A 483 -34.60 5.74 24.48
N ASN A 484 -35.54 4.99 25.00
CA ASN A 484 -36.89 5.48 25.25
C ASN A 484 -36.89 6.36 26.52
N LEU A 485 -37.15 7.64 26.35
CA LEU A 485 -37.27 8.62 27.43
C LEU A 485 -38.75 8.88 27.81
N ASN A 486 -39.70 8.16 27.21
CA ASN A 486 -41.11 8.26 27.54
C ASN A 486 -41.36 7.67 28.94
N PRO A 487 -41.92 8.42 29.89
CA PRO A 487 -42.23 7.89 31.20
C PRO A 487 -43.42 6.88 31.21
N GLN A 488 -44.17 6.83 30.09
CA GLN A 488 -45.24 5.86 29.95
C GLN A 488 -44.71 4.57 29.30
N PRO A 489 -45.19 3.38 29.73
CA PRO A 489 -44.84 2.13 29.08
C PRO A 489 -45.30 2.10 27.61
N PHE A 490 -44.47 1.56 26.73
CA PHE A 490 -44.87 1.29 25.35
C PHE A 490 -45.73 0.02 25.34
N ASP A 491 -47.03 0.19 25.06
CA ASP A 491 -48.00 -0.90 25.01
C ASP A 491 -48.59 -1.04 23.59
N TRP A 492 -47.93 -1.81 22.74
CA TRP A 492 -48.36 -2.06 21.37
C TRP A 492 -49.61 -2.95 21.30
N TYR A 493 -49.75 -3.91 22.21
CA TYR A 493 -50.83 -4.92 22.19
C TYR A 493 -51.97 -4.60 23.15
N GLY A 494 -51.81 -3.64 24.06
CA GLY A 494 -52.79 -3.32 25.08
C GLY A 494 -53.95 -2.43 24.61
N ARG A 495 -53.70 -1.48 23.69
CA ARG A 495 -54.72 -0.64 23.09
C ARG A 495 -54.35 -0.27 21.65
N TRP A 496 -55.12 -0.78 20.71
CA TRP A 496 -55.07 -0.27 19.33
C TRP A 496 -55.73 1.10 19.27
N PRO A 497 -55.16 2.07 18.55
CA PRO A 497 -55.88 3.31 18.30
C PRO A 497 -57.23 2.99 17.60
N GLU A 498 -58.28 3.72 17.94
CA GLU A 498 -59.57 3.57 17.32
C GLU A 498 -59.43 3.67 15.79
N LYS A 499 -60.11 2.77 15.05
CA LYS A 499 -60.09 2.79 13.59
C LYS A 499 -60.58 4.16 13.13
N PRO A 500 -59.88 4.81 12.18
CA PRO A 500 -60.41 6.01 11.57
C PRO A 500 -61.82 5.71 11.01
N SER A 501 -62.78 6.57 11.35
CA SER A 501 -64.15 6.51 10.88
C SER A 501 -64.24 6.72 9.37
#